data_09bc71cc23e5b200e7288b8f55e9381e
#
_entry.id   09bc71cc23e5b200e7288b8f55e9381e
#
_cell.length_a   1.000
_cell.length_b   1.000
_cell.length_c   1.000
_cell.angle_alpha   90.00
_cell.angle_beta   90.00
_cell.angle_gamma   90.00
#
_symmetry.space_group_name_H-M   'P 1'
#
loop_
_entity.id
_entity.type
_entity.pdbx_description
1 polymer ?
#
loop_
_entity_poly.entity_id
_entity_poly.type
_entity_poly.pdbx_seq_one_letter_code
_entity_poly.pdbx_strand_id
1 'polypeptide(L)'
;DKKKHRRKLFALFGGVLILIAIGYAIWLIFFAGKSVSTDNAYTAAEVADVTPLVGGPVKKVNVVNTQLVHAGDVLVVLDDTDARIAVSQAEAELGSARRKVMQIMANDTALGGQLDSREAGIQSAEHDVARARARFDKATLDERRRRNLVKAGAVSEQDFTDAQTELREATAALGEAEASLKAARAGSVEAKGSRQANEALFLNSTVETNPIVVAARTRLDQARINLARMVIRAPVDGVVTQRSVDIGQHVQAGNRLMRVVPIEDIYVDANFKEGQ
;
A
#
# COMPACT_ATOMS: atom_id res chain seq x y z
N ASP A 1 87.94 70.27 -0.11
CA ASP A 1 86.95 69.33 0.55
C ASP A 1 85.53 69.34 -0.05
N LYS A 2 85.17 70.37 -0.83
CA LYS A 2 83.76 70.44 -1.41
C LYS A 2 83.47 69.41 -2.48
N LYS A 3 84.48 68.83 -3.20
CA LYS A 3 84.26 67.83 -4.26
C LYS A 3 83.99 66.43 -3.69
N LYS A 4 84.54 66.05 -2.54
CA LYS A 4 84.24 64.76 -1.88
C LYS A 4 82.87 64.68 -1.25
N HIS A 5 82.35 65.85 -0.73
CA HIS A 5 81.00 65.90 -0.16
C HIS A 5 79.92 65.79 -1.19
N ARG A 6 80.02 66.38 -2.36
CA ARG A 6 79.15 66.28 -3.52
C ARG A 6 79.06 64.83 -4.08
N ARG A 7 80.19 64.12 -4.15
CA ARG A 7 80.17 62.71 -4.59
C ARG A 7 79.46 61.79 -3.62
N LYS A 8 79.60 62.03 -2.30
CA LYS A 8 78.84 61.27 -1.27
C LYS A 8 77.34 61.50 -1.39
N LEU A 9 76.96 62.80 -1.57
CA LEU A 9 75.55 63.16 -1.77
C LEU A 9 74.88 62.57 -3.01
N PHE A 10 75.66 62.58 -4.13
CA PHE A 10 75.16 61.90 -5.37
C PHE A 10 75.09 60.40 -5.20
N ALA A 11 76.04 59.77 -4.48
CA ALA A 11 75.96 58.32 -4.22
C ALA A 11 74.78 57.94 -3.32
N LEU A 12 74.52 58.79 -2.33
CA LEU A 12 73.41 58.61 -1.43
C LEU A 12 72.05 58.85 -2.12
N PHE A 13 71.94 59.83 -2.99
CA PHE A 13 70.79 60.09 -3.84
C PHE A 13 70.53 58.94 -4.86
N GLY A 14 71.65 58.42 -5.51
CA GLY A 14 71.58 57.24 -6.37
C GLY A 14 71.11 55.97 -5.64
N GLY A 15 71.57 55.76 -4.36
CA GLY A 15 71.15 54.66 -3.51
C GLY A 15 69.68 54.71 -3.15
N VAL A 16 69.14 55.89 -2.84
CA VAL A 16 67.72 56.11 -2.54
C VAL A 16 66.85 55.85 -3.78
N LEU A 17 67.28 56.30 -4.96
CA LEU A 17 66.55 56.01 -6.22
C LEU A 17 66.50 54.52 -6.55
N ILE A 18 67.61 53.80 -6.30
CA ILE A 18 67.65 52.35 -6.49
C ILE A 18 66.70 51.65 -5.51
N LEU A 19 66.64 52.04 -4.25
CA LEU A 19 65.73 51.49 -3.27
C LEU A 19 64.25 51.74 -3.61
N ILE A 20 63.92 52.95 -4.11
CA ILE A 20 62.57 53.27 -4.60
C ILE A 20 62.21 52.41 -5.82
N ALA A 21 63.17 52.24 -6.79
CA ALA A 21 62.94 51.39 -7.96
C ALA A 21 62.77 49.93 -7.59
N ILE A 22 63.54 49.41 -6.64
CA ILE A 22 63.40 48.06 -6.10
C ILE A 22 62.06 47.92 -5.38
N GLY A 23 61.66 48.88 -4.52
CA GLY A 23 60.36 48.90 -3.83
C GLY A 23 59.17 48.92 -4.81
N TYR A 24 59.30 49.71 -5.91
CA TYR A 24 58.31 49.79 -6.95
C TYR A 24 58.22 48.47 -7.79
N ALA A 25 59.38 47.88 -8.08
CA ALA A 25 59.43 46.57 -8.77
C ALA A 25 58.80 45.43 -7.91
N ILE A 26 59.07 45.42 -6.60
CA ILE A 26 58.45 44.49 -5.66
C ILE A 26 56.95 44.71 -5.60
N TRP A 27 56.52 45.98 -5.54
CA TRP A 27 55.08 46.34 -5.53
C TRP A 27 54.40 45.89 -6.83
N LEU A 28 55.02 46.09 -8.00
CA LEU A 28 54.50 45.60 -9.29
C LEU A 28 54.39 44.09 -9.32
N ILE A 29 55.41 43.34 -8.85
CA ILE A 29 55.40 41.87 -8.84
C ILE A 29 54.34 41.32 -7.89
N PHE A 30 54.13 41.95 -6.73
CA PHE A 30 53.18 41.43 -5.73
C PHE A 30 51.76 41.92 -5.91
N PHE A 31 51.52 43.11 -6.48
CA PHE A 31 50.19 43.70 -6.58
C PHE A 31 49.65 43.89 -7.99
N ALA A 32 50.43 44.08 -9.01
CA ALA A 32 49.96 44.38 -10.38
C ALA A 32 49.53 43.12 -11.14
N GLY A 33 49.86 41.91 -10.68
CA GLY A 33 49.62 40.66 -11.40
C GLY A 33 48.43 39.84 -10.92
N LYS A 34 47.58 40.38 -10.04
CA LYS A 34 46.48 39.55 -9.41
C LYS A 34 45.07 39.87 -9.85
N SER A 35 44.84 40.67 -10.86
CA SER A 35 43.51 40.87 -11.41
C SER A 35 43.36 40.05 -12.70
N VAL A 36 42.59 38.98 -12.60
CA VAL A 36 42.16 38.20 -13.78
C VAL A 36 40.80 38.72 -14.21
N SER A 37 40.66 39.18 -15.44
CA SER A 37 39.38 39.63 -15.99
C SER A 37 38.90 38.65 -17.06
N THR A 38 37.64 38.38 -17.11
CA THR A 38 37.00 37.59 -18.15
C THR A 38 35.82 38.36 -18.74
N ASP A 39 35.69 38.29 -20.06
CA ASP A 39 34.52 38.79 -20.80
C ASP A 39 33.46 37.70 -20.99
N ASN A 40 33.75 36.46 -20.51
CA ASN A 40 32.90 35.30 -20.65
C ASN A 40 32.32 34.89 -19.28
N ALA A 41 31.61 35.80 -18.66
CA ALA A 41 30.90 35.58 -17.41
C ALA A 41 29.39 35.71 -17.66
N TYR A 42 28.62 34.68 -17.26
CA TYR A 42 27.17 34.63 -17.39
C TYR A 42 26.52 34.46 -16.03
N THR A 43 25.38 35.12 -15.81
CA THR A 43 24.51 34.81 -14.68
C THR A 43 23.75 33.52 -14.96
N ALA A 44 23.86 32.53 -14.09
CA ALA A 44 23.15 31.27 -14.14
C ALA A 44 22.27 31.12 -12.88
N ALA A 45 21.19 30.39 -13.03
CA ALA A 45 20.33 29.96 -11.93
C ALA A 45 19.85 28.54 -12.18
N GLU A 46 19.64 27.75 -11.13
CA GLU A 46 18.98 26.46 -11.26
C GLU A 46 17.49 26.66 -11.56
N VAL A 47 17.07 26.34 -12.78
CA VAL A 47 15.72 26.58 -13.26
C VAL A 47 14.82 25.39 -12.92
N ALA A 48 13.72 25.60 -12.24
CA ALA A 48 12.72 24.59 -11.99
C ALA A 48 11.76 24.48 -13.18
N ASP A 49 11.77 23.37 -13.89
CA ASP A 49 10.80 23.07 -14.94
C ASP A 49 9.48 22.61 -14.30
N VAL A 50 8.38 23.31 -14.58
CA VAL A 50 7.04 22.96 -14.12
C VAL A 50 6.38 22.06 -15.15
N THR A 51 6.18 20.80 -14.78
CA THR A 51 5.54 19.77 -15.62
C THR A 51 4.35 19.16 -14.90
N PRO A 52 3.22 18.88 -15.59
CA PRO A 52 2.11 18.18 -15.00
C PRO A 52 2.45 16.69 -14.79
N LEU A 53 2.00 16.12 -13.69
CA LEU A 53 2.14 14.67 -13.40
C LEU A 53 0.97 13.85 -13.99
N VAL A 54 -0.10 14.53 -14.43
CA VAL A 54 -1.29 13.94 -15.07
C VAL A 54 -1.65 14.77 -16.29
N GLY A 55 -2.24 14.13 -17.31
CA GLY A 55 -2.74 14.82 -18.50
C GLY A 55 -4.16 15.32 -18.31
N GLY A 56 -4.53 16.34 -19.08
CA GLY A 56 -5.88 16.87 -19.11
C GLY A 56 -5.98 18.24 -19.80
N PRO A 57 -7.21 18.72 -20.07
CA PRO A 57 -7.42 20.06 -20.61
C PRO A 57 -7.17 21.12 -19.52
N VAL A 58 -6.56 22.23 -19.92
CA VAL A 58 -6.28 23.36 -19.04
C VAL A 58 -7.56 24.19 -18.84
N LYS A 59 -8.03 24.25 -17.60
CA LYS A 59 -9.21 25.02 -17.22
C LYS A 59 -8.88 26.47 -16.90
N LYS A 60 -7.74 26.71 -16.23
CA LYS A 60 -7.32 28.04 -15.81
C LYS A 60 -5.80 28.13 -15.70
N VAL A 61 -5.23 29.26 -16.13
CA VAL A 61 -3.85 29.65 -15.90
C VAL A 61 -3.86 30.89 -15.00
N ASN A 62 -3.24 30.83 -13.83
CA ASN A 62 -3.30 31.88 -12.82
C ASN A 62 -2.10 32.83 -12.85
N VAL A 63 -1.11 32.56 -13.71
CA VAL A 63 0.15 33.31 -13.74
C VAL A 63 0.49 33.78 -15.14
N VAL A 64 1.25 34.87 -15.21
CA VAL A 64 1.80 35.42 -16.43
C VAL A 64 3.32 35.39 -16.42
N ASN A 65 3.97 35.51 -17.59
CA ASN A 65 5.42 35.63 -17.66
C ASN A 65 5.91 36.82 -16.82
N THR A 66 7.07 36.67 -16.18
CA THR A 66 7.71 37.66 -15.29
C THR A 66 7.00 37.91 -13.96
N GLN A 67 6.00 37.12 -13.62
CA GLN A 67 5.32 37.19 -12.32
C GLN A 67 6.15 36.48 -11.24
N LEU A 68 6.30 37.13 -10.08
CA LEU A 68 6.84 36.51 -8.89
C LEU A 68 5.82 35.53 -8.30
N VAL A 69 6.27 34.32 -7.93
CA VAL A 69 5.47 33.28 -7.30
C VAL A 69 6.22 32.67 -6.13
N HIS A 70 5.47 32.17 -5.13
CA HIS A 70 6.01 31.46 -3.99
C HIS A 70 5.75 29.96 -4.12
N ALA A 71 6.60 29.16 -3.48
CA ALA A 71 6.43 27.72 -3.41
C ALA A 71 5.02 27.37 -2.88
N GLY A 72 4.32 26.50 -3.61
CA GLY A 72 2.93 26.14 -3.31
C GLY A 72 1.85 26.98 -4.02
N ASP A 73 2.20 28.13 -4.62
CA ASP A 73 1.24 28.95 -5.39
C ASP A 73 0.64 28.17 -6.55
N VAL A 74 -0.65 28.35 -6.80
CA VAL A 74 -1.38 27.66 -7.89
C VAL A 74 -1.07 28.32 -9.21
N LEU A 75 -0.34 27.63 -10.08
CA LEU A 75 0.07 28.10 -11.40
C LEU A 75 -0.99 27.78 -12.47
N VAL A 76 -1.38 26.50 -12.55
CA VAL A 76 -2.32 25.99 -13.55
C VAL A 76 -3.33 25.08 -12.89
N VAL A 77 -4.57 25.15 -13.31
CA VAL A 77 -5.65 24.25 -12.92
C VAL A 77 -6.12 23.50 -14.16
N LEU A 78 -6.03 22.18 -14.14
CA LEU A 78 -6.60 21.30 -15.15
C LEU A 78 -8.08 21.08 -14.88
N ASP A 79 -8.82 20.58 -15.87
CA ASP A 79 -10.21 20.15 -15.66
C ASP A 79 -10.22 18.85 -14.82
N ASP A 80 -10.83 18.94 -13.67
CA ASP A 80 -10.87 17.89 -12.66
C ASP A 80 -12.13 17.00 -12.73
N THR A 81 -12.97 17.19 -13.75
CA THR A 81 -14.27 16.51 -13.87
C THR A 81 -14.11 14.99 -13.87
N ASP A 82 -13.26 14.46 -14.76
CA ASP A 82 -13.03 13.02 -14.86
C ASP A 82 -12.35 12.46 -13.61
N ALA A 83 -11.44 13.23 -13.01
CA ALA A 83 -10.75 12.81 -11.78
C ALA A 83 -11.71 12.73 -10.58
N ARG A 84 -12.70 13.63 -10.49
CA ARG A 84 -13.77 13.58 -9.48
C ARG A 84 -14.68 12.37 -9.66
N ILE A 85 -15.03 12.06 -10.91
CA ILE A 85 -15.81 10.86 -11.24
C ILE A 85 -15.04 9.61 -10.81
N ALA A 86 -13.73 9.53 -11.12
CA ALA A 86 -12.89 8.41 -10.72
C ALA A 86 -12.80 8.25 -9.18
N VAL A 87 -12.73 9.35 -8.42
CA VAL A 87 -12.78 9.30 -6.95
C VAL A 87 -14.13 8.74 -6.47
N SER A 88 -15.25 9.27 -6.99
CA SER A 88 -16.60 8.79 -6.62
C SER A 88 -16.79 7.30 -6.93
N GLN A 89 -16.28 6.84 -8.07
CA GLN A 89 -16.32 5.45 -8.47
C GLN A 89 -15.50 4.56 -7.54
N ALA A 90 -14.29 4.98 -7.18
CA ALA A 90 -13.44 4.26 -6.24
C ALA A 90 -14.02 4.25 -4.80
N GLU A 91 -14.74 5.30 -4.38
CA GLU A 91 -15.50 5.32 -3.11
C GLU A 91 -16.64 4.30 -3.10
N ALA A 92 -17.36 4.20 -4.20
CA ALA A 92 -18.41 3.19 -4.36
C ALA A 92 -17.85 1.76 -4.35
N GLU A 93 -16.69 1.54 -5.00
CA GLU A 93 -15.98 0.26 -4.99
C GLU A 93 -15.52 -0.12 -3.57
N LEU A 94 -14.97 0.82 -2.80
CA LEU A 94 -14.58 0.60 -1.41
C LEU A 94 -15.80 0.24 -0.55
N GLY A 95 -16.92 0.94 -0.71
CA GLY A 95 -18.17 0.62 -0.04
C GLY A 95 -18.69 -0.79 -0.37
N SER A 96 -18.57 -1.19 -1.65
CA SER A 96 -18.93 -2.54 -2.10
C SER A 96 -18.02 -3.62 -1.52
N ALA A 97 -16.70 -3.37 -1.51
CA ALA A 97 -15.70 -4.27 -0.93
C ALA A 97 -15.95 -4.51 0.57
N ARG A 98 -16.26 -3.46 1.34
CA ARG A 98 -16.61 -3.58 2.76
C ARG A 98 -17.85 -4.44 2.98
N ARG A 99 -18.92 -4.19 2.21
CA ARG A 99 -20.15 -5.00 2.30
C ARG A 99 -19.90 -6.46 1.96
N LYS A 100 -19.03 -6.73 0.97
CA LYS A 100 -18.66 -8.10 0.59
C LYS A 100 -17.97 -8.83 1.73
N VAL A 101 -17.01 -8.20 2.41
CA VAL A 101 -16.33 -8.80 3.56
C VAL A 101 -17.29 -9.01 4.74
N MET A 102 -18.16 -8.03 5.04
CA MET A 102 -19.20 -8.19 6.05
C MET A 102 -20.14 -9.36 5.75
N GLN A 103 -20.51 -9.55 4.48
CA GLN A 103 -21.31 -10.70 4.03
C GLN A 103 -20.59 -12.02 4.29
N ILE A 104 -19.28 -12.11 4.00
CA ILE A 104 -18.47 -13.31 4.27
C ILE A 104 -18.43 -13.62 5.75
N MET A 105 -18.23 -12.61 6.61
CA MET A 105 -18.22 -12.76 8.07
C MET A 105 -19.60 -13.16 8.62
N ALA A 106 -20.68 -12.57 8.10
CA ALA A 106 -22.05 -12.97 8.48
C ALA A 106 -22.36 -14.41 8.05
N ASN A 107 -21.89 -14.82 6.87
CA ASN A 107 -22.01 -16.20 6.40
C ASN A 107 -21.28 -17.19 7.31
N ASP A 108 -20.12 -16.81 7.88
CA ASP A 108 -19.42 -17.66 8.87
C ASP A 108 -20.26 -17.92 10.11
N THR A 109 -20.94 -16.89 10.61
CA THR A 109 -21.86 -17.03 11.74
C THR A 109 -22.99 -18.02 11.43
N ALA A 110 -23.56 -17.96 10.22
CA ALA A 110 -24.59 -18.89 9.78
C ALA A 110 -24.07 -20.33 9.66
N LEU A 111 -22.86 -20.50 9.08
CA LEU A 111 -22.20 -21.81 9.00
C LEU A 111 -21.83 -22.36 10.38
N GLY A 112 -21.48 -21.49 11.33
CA GLY A 112 -21.28 -21.86 12.73
C GLY A 112 -22.56 -22.47 13.34
N GLY A 113 -23.70 -21.80 13.20
CA GLY A 113 -24.98 -22.33 13.65
C GLY A 113 -25.40 -23.65 12.96
N GLN A 114 -25.05 -23.81 11.68
CA GLN A 114 -25.26 -25.08 10.98
C GLN A 114 -24.37 -26.20 11.55
N LEU A 115 -23.12 -25.92 11.89
CA LEU A 115 -22.21 -26.87 12.53
C LEU A 115 -22.75 -27.28 13.90
N ASP A 116 -23.16 -26.33 14.74
CA ASP A 116 -23.75 -26.60 16.07
C ASP A 116 -24.99 -27.50 15.96
N SER A 117 -25.85 -27.28 14.96
CA SER A 117 -27.01 -28.12 14.66
C SER A 117 -26.61 -29.56 14.28
N ARG A 118 -25.54 -29.73 13.49
CA ARG A 118 -25.01 -31.05 13.12
C ARG A 118 -24.41 -31.78 14.33
N GLU A 119 -23.72 -31.06 15.21
CA GLU A 119 -23.17 -31.61 16.46
C GLU A 119 -24.27 -32.06 17.41
N ALA A 120 -25.36 -31.32 17.56
CA ALA A 120 -26.55 -31.75 18.30
C ALA A 120 -27.20 -33.02 17.69
N GLY A 121 -27.19 -33.12 16.36
CA GLY A 121 -27.62 -34.33 15.63
C GLY A 121 -26.76 -35.56 15.95
N ILE A 122 -25.45 -35.39 16.11
CA ILE A 122 -24.53 -36.49 16.53
C ILE A 122 -24.93 -36.96 17.94
N GLN A 123 -25.15 -36.04 18.90
CA GLN A 123 -25.55 -36.40 20.26
C GLN A 123 -26.85 -37.19 20.27
N SER A 124 -27.85 -36.78 19.46
CA SER A 124 -29.10 -37.54 19.31
C SER A 124 -28.86 -38.95 18.79
N ALA A 125 -28.06 -39.09 17.74
CA ALA A 125 -27.72 -40.40 17.17
C ALA A 125 -26.92 -41.29 18.15
N GLU A 126 -26.04 -40.71 18.98
CA GLU A 126 -25.35 -41.44 20.04
C GLU A 126 -26.29 -41.99 21.09
N HIS A 127 -27.32 -41.22 21.51
CA HIS A 127 -28.36 -41.71 22.38
C HIS A 127 -29.20 -42.82 21.72
N ASP A 128 -29.44 -42.76 20.42
CA ASP A 128 -30.15 -43.82 19.69
C ASP A 128 -29.35 -45.11 19.66
N VAL A 129 -28.04 -45.01 19.39
CA VAL A 129 -27.11 -46.18 19.48
C VAL A 129 -27.11 -46.76 20.87
N ALA A 130 -27.04 -45.93 21.92
CA ALA A 130 -27.08 -46.42 23.30
C ALA A 130 -28.38 -47.17 23.62
N ARG A 131 -29.53 -46.66 23.15
CA ARG A 131 -30.83 -47.36 23.29
C ARG A 131 -30.87 -48.69 22.53
N ALA A 132 -30.43 -48.69 21.29
CA ALA A 132 -30.39 -49.91 20.48
C ALA A 132 -29.44 -50.95 21.07
N ARG A 133 -28.30 -50.52 21.60
CA ARG A 133 -27.34 -51.39 22.30
C ARG A 133 -27.93 -52.04 23.51
N ALA A 134 -28.62 -51.30 24.39
CA ALA A 134 -29.29 -51.84 25.54
C ALA A 134 -30.35 -52.91 25.18
N ARG A 135 -31.11 -52.70 24.08
CA ARG A 135 -32.05 -53.69 23.57
C ARG A 135 -31.33 -54.96 23.06
N PHE A 136 -30.24 -54.80 22.29
CA PHE A 136 -29.42 -55.90 21.80
C PHE A 136 -28.85 -56.73 22.95
N ASP A 137 -28.28 -56.07 23.98
CA ASP A 137 -27.69 -56.73 25.13
C ASP A 137 -28.77 -57.54 25.88
N LYS A 138 -29.97 -56.96 26.06
CA LYS A 138 -31.13 -57.66 26.66
C LYS A 138 -31.51 -58.89 25.84
N ALA A 139 -31.76 -58.72 24.53
CA ALA A 139 -32.19 -59.83 23.65
C ALA A 139 -31.11 -60.93 23.61
N THR A 140 -29.85 -60.57 23.66
CA THR A 140 -28.72 -61.55 23.74
C THR A 140 -28.77 -62.37 25.02
N LEU A 141 -29.03 -61.76 26.15
CA LEU A 141 -29.16 -62.45 27.43
C LEU A 141 -30.39 -63.37 27.47
N ASP A 142 -31.50 -62.89 26.94
CA ASP A 142 -32.77 -63.62 26.91
C ASP A 142 -32.68 -64.84 25.96
N GLU A 143 -32.06 -64.69 24.78
CA GLU A 143 -31.80 -65.79 23.86
C GLU A 143 -30.88 -66.86 24.49
N ARG A 144 -29.79 -66.49 25.14
CA ARG A 144 -28.88 -67.41 25.87
C ARG A 144 -29.60 -68.17 26.97
N ARG A 145 -30.45 -67.48 27.72
CA ARG A 145 -31.20 -68.08 28.80
C ARG A 145 -32.17 -69.14 28.23
N ARG A 146 -32.96 -68.77 27.20
CA ARG A 146 -33.93 -69.68 26.61
C ARG A 146 -33.29 -70.85 25.88
N ARG A 147 -32.15 -70.65 25.24
CA ARG A 147 -31.31 -71.72 24.66
C ARG A 147 -30.95 -72.80 25.69
N ASN A 148 -30.59 -72.38 26.90
CA ASN A 148 -30.21 -73.29 27.96
C ASN A 148 -31.45 -74.02 28.55
N LEU A 149 -32.59 -73.33 28.65
CA LEU A 149 -33.85 -73.87 29.17
C LEU A 149 -34.49 -74.86 28.19
N VAL A 150 -34.43 -74.64 26.91
CA VAL A 150 -34.89 -75.63 25.88
C VAL A 150 -34.10 -76.91 25.97
N LYS A 151 -32.75 -76.82 26.12
CA LYS A 151 -31.92 -78.05 26.32
C LYS A 151 -32.29 -78.81 27.57
N ALA A 152 -32.82 -78.18 28.59
CA ALA A 152 -33.28 -78.74 29.82
C ALA A 152 -34.74 -79.20 29.80
N GLY A 153 -35.45 -79.00 28.65
CA GLY A 153 -36.89 -79.28 28.49
C GLY A 153 -37.85 -78.38 29.27
N ALA A 154 -37.37 -77.22 29.72
CA ALA A 154 -38.10 -76.31 30.62
C ALA A 154 -38.91 -75.20 29.84
N VAL A 155 -38.69 -75.02 28.56
CA VAL A 155 -39.41 -74.07 27.67
C VAL A 155 -39.65 -74.70 26.27
N SER A 156 -40.60 -74.20 25.49
CA SER A 156 -40.91 -74.67 24.17
C SER A 156 -39.87 -74.25 23.11
N GLU A 157 -39.76 -75.01 22.01
CA GLU A 157 -38.96 -74.58 20.83
C GLU A 157 -39.47 -73.30 20.25
N GLN A 158 -40.77 -73.03 20.33
CA GLN A 158 -41.36 -71.78 19.86
C GLN A 158 -40.78 -70.57 20.64
N ASP A 159 -40.75 -70.66 21.98
CA ASP A 159 -40.22 -69.59 22.84
C ASP A 159 -38.73 -69.29 22.54
N PHE A 160 -37.93 -70.28 22.14
CA PHE A 160 -36.57 -70.09 21.73
C PHE A 160 -36.49 -69.43 20.32
N THR A 161 -37.34 -69.85 19.38
CA THR A 161 -37.39 -69.25 18.04
C THR A 161 -37.79 -67.79 18.12
N ASP A 162 -38.72 -67.45 18.99
CA ASP A 162 -39.17 -66.06 19.24
C ASP A 162 -37.99 -65.20 19.78
N ALA A 163 -37.23 -65.73 20.75
CA ALA A 163 -36.06 -65.06 21.28
C ALA A 163 -34.91 -64.89 20.25
N GLN A 164 -34.77 -65.86 19.35
CA GLN A 164 -33.82 -65.75 18.23
C GLN A 164 -34.23 -64.65 17.25
N THR A 165 -35.54 -64.49 17.02
CA THR A 165 -36.07 -63.48 16.15
C THR A 165 -35.92 -62.10 16.74
N GLU A 166 -36.21 -61.96 18.06
CA GLU A 166 -35.99 -60.71 18.80
C GLU A 166 -34.51 -60.27 18.80
N LEU A 167 -33.59 -61.23 18.96
CA LEU A 167 -32.17 -60.93 18.85
C LEU A 167 -31.76 -60.44 17.43
N ARG A 168 -32.31 -61.08 16.37
CA ARG A 168 -32.04 -60.64 14.98
C ARG A 168 -32.58 -59.25 14.73
N GLU A 169 -33.79 -58.93 15.21
CA GLU A 169 -34.39 -57.63 15.12
C GLU A 169 -33.57 -56.56 15.87
N ALA A 170 -33.14 -56.87 17.13
CA ALA A 170 -32.29 -55.97 17.91
C ALA A 170 -30.92 -55.77 17.29
N THR A 171 -30.35 -56.79 16.64
CA THR A 171 -29.09 -56.68 15.90
C THR A 171 -29.22 -55.75 14.69
N ALA A 172 -30.29 -55.89 13.92
CA ALA A 172 -30.60 -55.02 12.79
C ALA A 172 -30.79 -53.58 13.21
N ALA A 173 -31.57 -53.33 14.30
CA ALA A 173 -31.81 -52.03 14.84
C ALA A 173 -30.54 -51.34 15.37
N LEU A 174 -29.62 -52.10 15.96
CA LEU A 174 -28.30 -51.57 16.37
C LEU A 174 -27.47 -51.16 15.15
N GLY A 175 -27.42 -51.99 14.12
CA GLY A 175 -26.72 -51.68 12.87
C GLY A 175 -27.26 -50.41 12.18
N GLU A 176 -28.57 -50.24 12.18
CA GLU A 176 -29.24 -49.03 11.64
C GLU A 176 -28.86 -47.78 12.46
N ALA A 177 -28.87 -47.84 13.78
CA ALA A 177 -28.50 -46.73 14.64
C ALA A 177 -27.03 -46.36 14.49
N GLU A 178 -26.13 -47.36 14.38
CA GLU A 178 -24.68 -47.14 14.11
C GLU A 178 -24.44 -46.52 12.73
N ALA A 179 -25.17 -46.93 11.72
CA ALA A 179 -25.11 -46.33 10.39
C ALA A 179 -25.60 -44.88 10.38
N SER A 180 -26.69 -44.59 11.11
CA SER A 180 -27.20 -43.21 11.31
C SER A 180 -26.19 -42.32 12.03
N LEU A 181 -25.54 -42.79 13.10
CA LEU A 181 -24.48 -42.06 13.79
C LEU A 181 -23.30 -41.76 12.83
N LYS A 182 -22.90 -42.73 12.03
CA LYS A 182 -21.83 -42.54 11.03
C LYS A 182 -22.21 -41.47 10.01
N ALA A 183 -23.46 -41.48 9.53
CA ALA A 183 -23.96 -40.44 8.62
C ALA A 183 -24.00 -39.04 9.28
N ALA A 184 -24.45 -38.94 10.54
CA ALA A 184 -24.46 -37.69 11.28
C ALA A 184 -23.04 -37.12 11.46
N ARG A 185 -22.07 -37.96 11.79
CA ARG A 185 -20.65 -37.58 11.89
C ARG A 185 -20.07 -37.12 10.54
N ALA A 186 -20.39 -37.78 9.45
CA ALA A 186 -19.97 -37.35 8.10
C ALA A 186 -20.54 -35.97 7.74
N GLY A 187 -21.82 -35.72 8.06
CA GLY A 187 -22.46 -34.41 7.85
C GLY A 187 -21.85 -33.28 8.70
N SER A 188 -21.37 -33.59 9.93
CA SER A 188 -20.62 -32.61 10.74
C SER A 188 -19.25 -32.28 10.13
N VAL A 189 -18.53 -33.27 9.62
CA VAL A 189 -17.24 -33.04 8.92
C VAL A 189 -17.42 -32.16 7.68
N GLU A 190 -18.48 -32.38 6.92
CA GLU A 190 -18.83 -31.55 5.75
C GLU A 190 -19.14 -30.09 6.17
N ALA A 191 -19.97 -29.90 7.19
CA ALA A 191 -20.29 -28.56 7.71
C ALA A 191 -19.04 -27.84 8.22
N LYS A 192 -18.16 -28.54 8.95
CA LYS A 192 -16.87 -28.01 9.41
C LYS A 192 -15.97 -27.60 8.24
N GLY A 193 -15.87 -28.42 7.22
CA GLY A 193 -15.10 -28.10 6.00
C GLY A 193 -15.62 -26.87 5.29
N SER A 194 -16.95 -26.74 5.18
CA SER A 194 -17.59 -25.56 4.58
C SER A 194 -17.30 -24.28 5.37
N ARG A 195 -17.36 -24.35 6.72
CA ARG A 195 -17.02 -23.21 7.57
C ARG A 195 -15.55 -22.84 7.46
N GLN A 196 -14.64 -23.81 7.48
CA GLN A 196 -13.20 -23.57 7.32
C GLN A 196 -12.87 -22.92 5.98
N ALA A 197 -13.52 -23.34 4.90
CA ALA A 197 -13.35 -22.71 3.59
C ALA A 197 -13.82 -21.25 3.56
N ASN A 198 -14.90 -20.94 4.26
CA ASN A 198 -15.38 -19.56 4.41
C ASN A 198 -14.44 -18.73 5.31
N GLU A 199 -13.98 -19.29 6.43
CA GLU A 199 -13.05 -18.65 7.36
C GLU A 199 -11.73 -18.26 6.70
N ALA A 200 -11.22 -19.08 5.77
CA ALA A 200 -10.00 -18.80 5.02
C ALA A 200 -10.06 -17.49 4.22
N LEU A 201 -11.26 -17.01 3.87
CA LEU A 201 -11.46 -15.75 3.13
C LEU A 201 -11.21 -14.49 3.98
N PHE A 202 -11.24 -14.61 5.32
CA PHE A 202 -11.03 -13.49 6.24
C PHE A 202 -10.14 -13.82 7.43
N LEU A 203 -9.45 -14.96 7.38
CA LEU A 203 -8.54 -15.41 8.43
C LEU A 203 -7.55 -14.30 8.82
N ASN A 204 -7.43 -14.03 10.12
CA ASN A 204 -6.56 -12.98 10.69
C ASN A 204 -6.80 -11.57 10.14
N SER A 205 -7.98 -11.29 9.57
CA SER A 205 -8.33 -9.98 9.07
C SER A 205 -9.62 -9.44 9.66
N THR A 206 -9.69 -8.13 9.83
CA THR A 206 -10.92 -7.38 10.08
C THR A 206 -11.50 -6.90 8.75
N VAL A 207 -12.68 -6.28 8.78
CA VAL A 207 -13.26 -5.65 7.57
C VAL A 207 -12.26 -4.68 6.92
N GLU A 208 -11.56 -3.86 7.73
CA GLU A 208 -10.66 -2.83 7.21
C GLU A 208 -9.28 -3.39 6.78
N THR A 209 -8.83 -4.50 7.35
CA THR A 209 -7.53 -5.11 7.03
C THR A 209 -7.61 -6.25 6.01
N ASN A 210 -8.83 -6.60 5.60
CA ASN A 210 -9.02 -7.64 4.58
C ASN A 210 -8.43 -7.19 3.24
N PRO A 211 -7.69 -8.06 2.52
CA PRO A 211 -7.05 -7.72 1.25
C PRO A 211 -7.98 -7.12 0.19
N ILE A 212 -9.25 -7.55 0.16
CA ILE A 212 -10.27 -7.01 -0.76
C ILE A 212 -10.53 -5.54 -0.48
N VAL A 213 -10.67 -5.16 0.79
CA VAL A 213 -10.94 -3.78 1.22
C VAL A 213 -9.68 -2.92 1.07
N VAL A 214 -8.51 -3.46 1.43
CA VAL A 214 -7.22 -2.77 1.25
C VAL A 214 -6.97 -2.45 -0.23
N ALA A 215 -7.21 -3.39 -1.14
CA ALA A 215 -7.06 -3.16 -2.58
C ALA A 215 -8.00 -2.05 -3.10
N ALA A 216 -9.27 -2.05 -2.66
CA ALA A 216 -10.22 -1.00 -3.03
C ALA A 216 -9.83 0.37 -2.43
N ARG A 217 -9.32 0.40 -1.20
CA ARG A 217 -8.80 1.61 -0.56
C ARG A 217 -7.60 2.19 -1.32
N THR A 218 -6.67 1.34 -1.72
CA THR A 218 -5.50 1.77 -2.51
C THR A 218 -5.93 2.41 -3.84
N ARG A 219 -6.98 1.89 -4.50
CA ARG A 219 -7.53 2.51 -5.71
C ARG A 219 -8.13 3.88 -5.43
N LEU A 220 -8.83 4.03 -4.32
CA LEU A 220 -9.37 5.32 -3.89
C LEU A 220 -8.26 6.33 -3.61
N ASP A 221 -7.22 5.93 -2.90
CA ASP A 221 -6.08 6.78 -2.59
C ASP A 221 -5.35 7.21 -3.89
N GLN A 222 -5.19 6.30 -4.85
CA GLN A 222 -4.63 6.63 -6.18
C GLN A 222 -5.50 7.64 -6.93
N ALA A 223 -6.82 7.48 -6.92
CA ALA A 223 -7.75 8.42 -7.56
C ALA A 223 -7.67 9.81 -6.90
N ARG A 224 -7.57 9.87 -5.57
CA ARG A 224 -7.40 11.13 -4.82
C ARG A 224 -6.08 11.81 -5.12
N ILE A 225 -4.99 11.07 -5.22
CA ILE A 225 -3.68 11.61 -5.63
C ILE A 225 -3.77 12.20 -7.03
N ASN A 226 -4.41 11.52 -7.98
CA ASN A 226 -4.57 12.02 -9.34
C ASN A 226 -5.43 13.28 -9.37
N LEU A 227 -6.50 13.36 -8.57
CA LEU A 227 -7.31 14.57 -8.42
C LEU A 227 -6.48 15.74 -7.83
N ALA A 228 -5.68 15.50 -6.82
CA ALA A 228 -4.81 16.53 -6.24
C ALA A 228 -3.78 17.05 -7.25
N ARG A 229 -3.30 16.20 -8.16
CA ARG A 229 -2.36 16.55 -9.23
C ARG A 229 -2.96 17.38 -10.35
N MET A 230 -4.30 17.55 -10.40
CA MET A 230 -4.97 18.47 -11.35
C MET A 230 -4.67 19.93 -11.04
N VAL A 231 -4.19 20.25 -9.83
CA VAL A 231 -3.76 21.59 -9.45
C VAL A 231 -2.24 21.63 -9.44
N ILE A 232 -1.67 22.31 -10.43
CA ILE A 232 -0.21 22.42 -10.61
C ILE A 232 0.27 23.64 -9.83
N ARG A 233 1.24 23.43 -8.96
CA ARG A 233 1.79 24.43 -8.05
C ARG A 233 3.25 24.73 -8.32
N ALA A 234 3.71 25.90 -7.90
CA ALA A 234 5.12 26.27 -7.95
C ALA A 234 5.95 25.38 -7.02
N PRO A 235 7.04 24.76 -7.51
CA PRO A 235 7.91 23.92 -6.68
C PRO A 235 8.86 24.75 -5.79
N VAL A 236 9.19 25.98 -6.20
CA VAL A 236 10.15 26.89 -5.55
C VAL A 236 9.66 28.33 -5.66
N ASP A 237 10.21 29.20 -4.81
CA ASP A 237 10.04 30.65 -4.94
C ASP A 237 10.81 31.17 -6.16
N GLY A 238 10.25 32.09 -6.93
CA GLY A 238 10.94 32.61 -8.10
C GLY A 238 10.05 33.35 -9.08
N VAL A 239 10.60 33.62 -10.26
CA VAL A 239 9.89 34.31 -11.35
C VAL A 239 9.54 33.33 -12.46
N VAL A 240 8.28 33.38 -12.87
CA VAL A 240 7.75 32.57 -13.99
C VAL A 240 8.34 33.05 -15.32
N THR A 241 8.90 32.11 -16.07
CA THR A 241 9.44 32.38 -17.43
C THR A 241 8.98 31.28 -18.41
N GLN A 242 9.05 31.58 -19.70
CA GLN A 242 8.76 30.62 -20.77
C GLN A 242 7.45 29.85 -20.59
N ARG A 243 6.37 30.57 -20.23
CA ARG A 243 5.04 29.96 -20.19
C ARG A 243 4.60 29.56 -21.60
N SER A 244 4.38 28.26 -21.80
CA SER A 244 3.99 27.64 -23.07
C SER A 244 2.60 27.01 -23.02
N VAL A 245 1.80 27.29 -21.99
CA VAL A 245 0.49 26.72 -21.77
C VAL A 245 -0.60 27.79 -21.86
N ASP A 246 -1.71 27.46 -22.55
CA ASP A 246 -2.88 28.32 -22.71
C ASP A 246 -4.16 27.62 -22.22
N ILE A 247 -5.18 28.44 -21.91
CA ILE A 247 -6.50 27.94 -21.47
C ILE A 247 -7.14 27.15 -22.63
N GLY A 248 -7.72 25.98 -22.33
CA GLY A 248 -8.31 25.06 -23.30
C GLY A 248 -7.33 24.14 -24.00
N GLN A 249 -6.03 24.32 -23.81
CA GLN A 249 -5.02 23.41 -24.35
C GLN A 249 -5.05 22.06 -23.61
N HIS A 250 -4.90 20.96 -24.34
CA HIS A 250 -4.70 19.65 -23.73
C HIS A 250 -3.21 19.40 -23.45
N VAL A 251 -2.85 19.18 -22.19
CA VAL A 251 -1.49 18.89 -21.76
C VAL A 251 -1.32 17.43 -21.39
N GLN A 252 -0.13 16.89 -21.60
CA GLN A 252 0.22 15.52 -21.24
C GLN A 252 1.19 15.52 -20.05
N ALA A 253 1.19 14.44 -19.29
CA ALA A 253 2.17 14.24 -18.21
C ALA A 253 3.62 14.36 -18.74
N GLY A 254 4.46 15.12 -18.04
CA GLY A 254 5.85 15.36 -18.41
C GLY A 254 6.06 16.53 -19.42
N ASN A 255 5.03 17.07 -20.03
CA ASN A 255 5.19 18.25 -20.91
C ASN A 255 5.49 19.49 -20.06
N ARG A 256 6.56 20.21 -20.41
CA ARG A 256 6.90 21.46 -19.71
C ARG A 256 5.87 22.54 -20.01
N LEU A 257 5.27 23.10 -18.96
CA LEU A 257 4.27 24.18 -19.05
C LEU A 257 4.91 25.56 -18.92
N MET A 258 5.87 25.71 -18.05
CA MET A 258 6.62 26.93 -17.76
C MET A 258 7.88 26.63 -16.96
N ARG A 259 8.70 27.65 -16.72
CA ARG A 259 9.86 27.60 -15.84
C ARG A 259 9.71 28.58 -14.70
N VAL A 260 10.21 28.20 -13.53
CA VAL A 260 10.38 29.12 -12.40
C VAL A 260 11.86 29.27 -12.14
N VAL A 261 12.35 30.49 -12.20
CA VAL A 261 13.74 30.85 -11.94
C VAL A 261 13.84 31.37 -10.51
N PRO A 262 14.52 30.67 -9.59
CA PRO A 262 14.77 31.16 -8.24
C PRO A 262 15.58 32.44 -8.30
N ILE A 263 15.19 33.47 -7.53
CA ILE A 263 15.91 34.74 -7.50
C ILE A 263 17.02 34.72 -6.46
N GLU A 264 16.88 33.90 -5.42
CA GLU A 264 17.80 33.84 -4.29
C GLU A 264 19.07 33.03 -4.58
N ASP A 265 19.03 32.11 -5.58
CA ASP A 265 20.12 31.20 -5.92
C ASP A 265 20.77 31.55 -7.26
N ILE A 266 20.91 32.84 -7.56
CA ILE A 266 21.60 33.29 -8.77
C ILE A 266 23.11 33.27 -8.53
N TYR A 267 23.85 32.58 -9.37
CA TYR A 267 25.31 32.55 -9.36
C TYR A 267 25.91 33.04 -10.68
N VAL A 268 27.18 33.41 -10.67
CA VAL A 268 27.92 33.84 -11.84
C VAL A 268 28.86 32.72 -12.27
N ASP A 269 28.67 32.23 -13.47
CA ASP A 269 29.57 31.26 -14.10
C ASP A 269 30.55 32.01 -14.95
N ALA A 270 31.81 32.08 -14.49
CA ALA A 270 32.89 32.86 -15.15
C ALA A 270 33.94 31.91 -15.71
N ASN A 271 34.05 31.87 -17.01
CA ASN A 271 35.05 31.07 -17.71
C ASN A 271 36.32 31.89 -17.93
N PHE A 272 37.43 31.45 -17.34
CA PHE A 272 38.77 32.02 -17.56
C PHE A 272 39.52 31.15 -18.54
N LYS A 273 40.33 31.80 -19.41
CA LYS A 273 41.24 31.09 -20.35
C LYS A 273 42.41 30.47 -19.58
N GLU A 274 42.81 29.25 -19.94
CA GLU A 274 44.03 28.65 -19.42
C GLU A 274 45.22 29.57 -19.71
N GLY A 275 45.87 30.10 -18.66
CA GLY A 275 47.06 30.95 -18.74
C GLY A 275 46.86 32.43 -18.37
N GLN A 276 45.69 32.82 -17.89
CA GLN A 276 45.47 34.17 -17.29
C GLN A 276 45.75 34.19 -15.79
#